data_ebf5e41b6f0bfa35ea6837eef70710e2
#
_entry.id   ebf5e41b6f0bfa35ea6837eef70710e2
#
_cell.length_a   1.000
_cell.length_b   1.000
_cell.length_c   1.000
_cell.angle_alpha   90.00
_cell.angle_beta   90.00
_cell.angle_gamma   90.00
#
_symmetry.space_group_name_H-M   'P 1'
#
loop_
_entity.id
_entity.type
_entity.pdbx_description
1 polymer ?
#
loop_
_entity_poly.entity_id
_entity_poly.type
_entity_poly.pdbx_seq_one_letter_code
_entity_poly.pdbx_strand_id
1 'polypeptide(L)' 'RDGARAVELARKICALPAQRTPSSLDTLGVAYAEAGRFPEAIKAVNEALTLLQNPIDRASFQKRLSLYESRKPHRE' A
#
# COMPACT_ATOMS: atom_id res chain seq x y z
N ARG A 1 -17.23 4.06 -6.61
CA ARG A 1 -16.28 4.12 -6.64
C ARG A 1 -15.46 3.21 -7.30
N ASP A 2 -14.48 3.54 -7.75
CA ASP A 2 -13.69 2.79 -8.58
C ASP A 2 -12.43 2.34 -7.95
N GLY A 3 -12.54 1.81 -6.76
CA GLY A 3 -11.39 1.27 -6.07
C GLY A 3 -10.73 0.18 -6.88
N ALA A 4 -11.53 -0.69 -7.49
CA ALA A 4 -10.97 -1.80 -8.27
C ALA A 4 -10.18 -1.29 -9.46
N ARG A 5 -10.66 -0.23 -10.10
CA ARG A 5 -9.98 0.32 -11.24
C ARG A 5 -8.67 0.98 -10.82
N ALA A 6 -8.69 1.69 -9.70
CA ALA A 6 -7.48 2.31 -9.18
C ALA A 6 -6.44 1.25 -8.82
N VAL A 7 -6.88 0.14 -8.25
CA VAL A 7 -5.98 -0.96 -7.94
C VAL A 7 -5.33 -1.50 -9.21
N GLU A 8 -6.13 -1.67 -10.24
CA GLU A 8 -5.62 -2.22 -11.48
C GLU A 8 -4.56 -1.34 -12.10
N LEU A 9 -4.80 -0.04 -12.12
CA LEU A 9 -3.83 0.90 -12.67
C LEU A 9 -2.55 0.92 -11.84
N ALA A 10 -2.69 0.95 -10.53
CA ALA A 10 -1.54 0.99 -9.67
C ALA A 10 -0.72 -0.29 -9.77
N ARG A 11 -1.39 -1.43 -9.92
CA ARG A 11 -0.69 -2.69 -10.08
C ARG A 11 0.12 -2.72 -11.37
N LYS A 12 -0.43 -2.17 -12.43
CA LYS A 12 0.29 -2.11 -13.70
C LYS A 12 1.56 -1.30 -13.57
N ILE A 13 1.49 -0.20 -12.86
CA ILE A 13 2.66 0.64 -12.65
C ILE A 13 3.70 -0.10 -11.83
N CYS A 14 3.28 -0.73 -10.74
CA CYS A 14 4.20 -1.44 -9.88
C CYS A 14 4.78 -2.69 -10.52
N ALA A 15 4.16 -3.17 -11.57
CA ALA A 15 4.69 -4.34 -12.28
C ALA A 15 5.93 -4.00 -13.08
N LEU A 16 6.15 -2.72 -13.36
CA LEU A 16 7.34 -2.31 -14.08
C LEU A 16 8.46 -2.08 -13.07
N PRO A 17 9.57 -2.79 -13.18
CA PRO A 17 10.62 -2.67 -12.16
C PRO A 17 11.09 -1.24 -11.94
N ALA A 18 11.19 -0.47 -13.00
CA ALA A 18 11.67 0.90 -12.88
C ALA A 18 10.66 1.80 -12.15
N GLN A 19 9.40 1.39 -12.11
CA GLN A 19 8.35 2.17 -11.48
C GLN A 19 7.95 1.65 -10.12
N ARG A 20 8.63 0.59 -9.66
CA ARG A 20 8.28 0.03 -8.36
C ARG A 20 9.02 0.76 -7.28
N THR A 21 8.51 1.89 -6.87
CA THR A 21 9.12 2.76 -5.89
C THR A 21 8.25 2.81 -4.65
N PRO A 22 8.77 3.30 -3.51
CA PRO A 22 7.93 3.43 -2.34
C PRO A 22 6.69 4.28 -2.61
N SER A 23 6.83 5.31 -3.43
CA SER A 23 5.71 6.16 -3.77
C SER A 23 4.64 5.38 -4.54
N SER A 24 5.04 4.59 -5.51
CA SER A 24 4.09 3.78 -6.28
C SER A 24 3.42 2.75 -5.40
N LEU A 25 4.19 2.13 -4.52
CA LEU A 25 3.64 1.14 -3.62
C LEU A 25 2.68 1.77 -2.62
N ASP A 26 2.95 3.00 -2.19
CA ASP A 26 2.05 3.71 -1.33
C ASP A 26 0.71 3.95 -2.05
N THR A 27 0.78 4.38 -3.30
CA THR A 27 -0.42 4.59 -4.10
C THR A 27 -1.20 3.29 -4.25
N LEU A 28 -0.50 2.20 -4.48
CA LEU A 28 -1.14 0.90 -4.58
C LEU A 28 -1.81 0.52 -3.27
N GLY A 29 -1.15 0.78 -2.15
CA GLY A 29 -1.72 0.49 -0.84
C GLY A 29 -2.98 1.29 -0.59
N VAL A 30 -2.97 2.57 -0.94
CA VAL A 30 -4.16 3.41 -0.79
C VAL A 30 -5.30 2.88 -1.65
N ALA A 31 -5.00 2.49 -2.88
CA ALA A 31 -6.01 1.97 -3.78
C ALA A 31 -6.63 0.69 -3.24
N TYR A 32 -5.79 -0.21 -2.71
CA TYR A 32 -6.30 -1.43 -2.11
C TYR A 32 -7.19 -1.12 -0.91
N ALA A 33 -6.75 -0.18 -0.08
CA ALA A 33 -7.52 0.17 1.12
C ALA A 33 -8.88 0.73 0.74
N GLU A 34 -8.91 1.54 -0.31
CA GLU A 34 -10.17 2.11 -0.75
C GLU A 34 -11.09 1.08 -1.36
N ALA A 35 -10.53 0.00 -1.86
CA ALA A 35 -11.30 -1.10 -2.37
C ALA A 35 -11.69 -2.08 -1.27
N GLY A 36 -11.33 -1.81 -0.04
CA GLY A 36 -11.63 -2.69 1.09
C GLY A 36 -10.72 -3.89 1.18
N ARG A 37 -9.60 -3.87 0.45
CA ARG A 37 -8.67 -5.00 0.42
C ARG A 37 -7.48 -4.70 1.31
N PHE A 38 -7.73 -4.66 2.61
CA PHE A 38 -6.70 -4.27 3.57
C PHE A 38 -5.51 -5.23 3.65
N PRO A 39 -5.68 -6.55 3.55
CA PRO A 39 -4.51 -7.42 3.54
C PRO A 39 -3.53 -7.08 2.42
N GLU A 40 -4.04 -6.78 1.24
CA GLU A 40 -3.19 -6.40 0.13
C GLU A 40 -2.57 -5.03 0.36
N ALA A 41 -3.32 -4.12 0.98
CA ALA A 41 -2.79 -2.79 1.28
C ALA A 41 -1.62 -2.91 2.24
N ILE A 42 -1.76 -3.76 3.25
CA ILE A 42 -0.70 -3.98 4.22
C ILE A 42 0.55 -4.53 3.54
N LYS A 43 0.34 -5.46 2.63
CA LYS A 43 1.44 -6.05 1.91
C LYS A 43 2.19 -5.00 1.09
N ALA A 44 1.45 -4.12 0.42
CA ALA A 44 2.07 -3.07 -0.38
C ALA A 44 2.90 -2.13 0.49
N VAL A 45 2.39 -1.76 1.65
CA VAL A 45 3.12 -0.87 2.54
C VAL A 45 4.38 -1.55 3.08
N ASN A 46 4.27 -2.83 3.44
CA ASN A 46 5.43 -3.56 3.92
C ASN A 46 6.51 -3.62 2.85
N GLU A 47 6.10 -3.82 1.63
CA GLU A 47 7.05 -3.85 0.53
C GLU A 47 7.72 -2.50 0.37
N ALA A 48 6.95 -1.43 0.48
CA ALA A 48 7.52 -0.09 0.40
C ALA A 48 8.54 0.13 1.51
N LEU A 49 8.24 -0.38 2.70
CA LEU A 49 9.15 -0.22 3.82
C LEU A 49 10.50 -0.88 3.57
N THR A 50 10.51 -1.97 2.83
CA THR A 50 11.78 -2.62 2.53
C THR A 50 12.66 -1.78 1.60
N LEU A 51 12.05 -0.86 0.89
CA LEU A 51 12.79 0.00 -0.03
C LEU A 51 13.17 1.34 0.58
N LEU A 52 12.57 1.67 1.72
CA LEU A 52 12.83 2.95 2.35
C LEU A 52 14.00 2.87 3.30
N GLN A 53 14.83 3.89 3.28
CA GLN A 53 15.96 3.95 4.19
C GLN A 53 15.88 5.15 5.11
N ASN A 54 15.18 6.19 4.70
CA ASN A 54 15.04 7.40 5.50
C ASN A 54 14.11 7.13 6.67
N PRO A 55 14.55 7.36 7.92
CA PRO A 55 13.70 7.06 9.07
C PRO A 55 12.41 7.87 9.11
N ILE A 56 12.43 9.08 8.59
CA ILE A 56 11.22 9.90 8.59
C ILE A 56 10.19 9.31 7.65
N ASP A 57 10.63 8.89 6.48
CA ASP A 57 9.72 8.26 5.52
C ASP A 57 9.20 6.94 6.05
N ARG A 58 10.10 6.16 6.69
CA ARG A 58 9.67 4.89 7.25
C ARG A 58 8.62 5.09 8.31
N ALA A 59 8.75 6.13 9.14
CA ALA A 59 7.78 6.40 10.18
C ALA A 59 6.41 6.71 9.59
N SER A 60 6.38 7.48 8.51
CA SER A 60 5.13 7.78 7.84
C SER A 60 4.44 6.54 7.31
N PHE A 61 5.22 5.67 6.67
CA PHE A 61 4.66 4.45 6.10
C PHE A 61 4.22 3.48 7.19
N GLN A 62 4.94 3.44 8.32
CA GLN A 62 4.55 2.59 9.43
C GLN A 62 3.24 3.06 10.05
N LYS A 63 3.05 4.37 10.10
CA LYS A 63 1.79 4.90 10.59
C LYS A 63 0.64 4.46 9.70
N ARG A 64 0.84 4.49 8.39
CA ARG A 64 -0.16 4.05 7.46
C ARG A 64 -0.42 2.55 7.60
N LEU A 65 0.64 1.79 7.83
CA LEU A 65 0.52 0.36 8.04
C LEU A 65 -0.37 0.07 9.24
N SER A 66 -0.14 0.77 10.34
CA SER A 66 -0.95 0.59 11.54
C SER A 66 -2.41 0.91 11.26
N LEU A 67 -2.65 1.96 10.49
CA LEU A 67 -4.00 2.35 10.15
C LEU A 67 -4.71 1.24 9.38
N TYR A 68 -4.02 0.65 8.41
CA TYR A 68 -4.62 -0.43 7.64
C TYR A 68 -4.85 -1.65 8.50
N GLU A 69 -3.93 -1.94 9.40
CA GLU A 69 -4.08 -3.10 10.28
C GLU A 69 -5.28 -2.93 11.20
N SER A 70 -5.53 -1.73 11.65
CA SER A 70 -6.65 -1.51 12.55
C SER A 70 -7.97 -1.53 11.81
N ARG A 71 -7.95 -1.33 10.49
CA ARG A 71 -9.18 -1.41 9.73
C ARG A 71 -9.44 -2.77 9.16
N LYS A 72 -8.50 -3.70 9.34
CA LYS A 72 -8.69 -5.01 8.86
C LYS A 72 -9.91 -5.63 9.49
N PRO A 73 -10.78 -6.24 8.76
CA PRO A 73 -11.97 -6.85 9.36
C PRO A 73 -11.59 -7.90 10.35
N HIS A 74 -12.26 -7.84 11.49
CA HIS A 74 -11.99 -8.80 12.44
C HIS A 74 -12.96 -9.85 12.33
N ARG A 75 -12.59 -10.94 11.96
CA ARG A 75 -13.48 -11.92 11.87
C ARG A 75 -13.18 -12.83 12.83
N GLU A 76 -13.75 -13.11 13.65
CA GLU A 76 -13.39 -13.92 14.67
C GLU A 76 -13.90 -15.08 14.58
#